data_026e10bc26c7ff8ba5b4aedbdf9669ee
#
_entry.id   026e10bc26c7ff8ba5b4aedbdf9669ee
#
_cell.length_a   1.000
_cell.length_b   1.000
_cell.length_c   1.000
_cell.angle_alpha   90.00
_cell.angle_beta   90.00
_cell.angle_gamma   90.00
#
_symmetry.space_group_name_H-M   'P 1'
#
loop_
_entity.id
_entity.type
_entity.pdbx_description
1 polymer ?
#
loop_
_entity_poly.entity_id
_entity_poly.type
_entity_poly.pdbx_seq_one_letter_code
_entity_poly.pdbx_strand_id
1 'polypeptide(L)'
;MIKIKILKFKHFLKSKLLENSSLKKLNQSGLEGWLISQAFLETANCEFNSKKDKQLFEKLNQYKLELYANNNNISFEEIGSAIVMKVNEIAHRASSSEIWKKFFYNLSKKNNVKNILEVGTNLGISGQYFIKALEDKKKTKFITLEGVKELCKIASERFNSISTEERFEIIQGLYDETLPKLIKKNISFDLVFIDGNHRYESTLKYFELIKNNLSDGCLVIFDDINWSRGMSRAWQDICKQQGIVFSINFFKLGMIVFDHEKSKPTNDHYELFLSS
;
A
#
# COMPACT_ATOMS: atom_id res chain seq x y z
N MET A 1 15.89 16.71 -7.61
CA MET A 1 14.64 16.66 -8.41
C MET A 1 14.84 16.21 -9.87
N ILE A 2 15.68 16.84 -10.67
CA ILE A 2 15.88 16.51 -12.10
C ILE A 2 16.27 15.03 -12.31
N LYS A 3 17.20 14.49 -11.51
CA LYS A 3 17.68 13.11 -11.63
C LYS A 3 16.57 12.06 -11.43
N ILE A 4 15.64 12.29 -10.48
CA ILE A 4 14.49 11.40 -10.23
C ILE A 4 13.51 11.47 -11.40
N LYS A 5 13.25 12.65 -11.97
CA LYS A 5 12.38 12.81 -13.15
C LYS A 5 12.95 12.04 -14.37
N ILE A 6 14.26 12.11 -14.59
CA ILE A 6 14.93 11.37 -15.66
C ILE A 6 14.81 9.85 -15.43
N LEU A 7 15.02 9.39 -14.20
CA LEU A 7 14.87 7.96 -13.86
C LEU A 7 13.43 7.48 -14.05
N LYS A 8 12.45 8.28 -13.62
CA LYS A 8 11.02 7.99 -13.82
C LYS A 8 10.68 7.88 -15.31
N PHE A 9 11.19 8.80 -16.13
CA PHE A 9 10.95 8.79 -17.57
C PHE A 9 11.59 7.56 -18.24
N LYS A 10 12.83 7.21 -17.88
CA LYS A 10 13.48 5.98 -18.35
C LYS A 10 12.71 4.72 -17.98
N HIS A 11 12.25 4.65 -16.72
CA HIS A 11 11.43 3.54 -16.27
C HIS A 11 10.11 3.47 -17.05
N PHE A 12 9.44 4.60 -17.24
CA PHE A 12 8.22 4.68 -18.06
C PHE A 12 8.42 4.13 -19.48
N LEU A 13 9.46 4.59 -20.20
CA LEU A 13 9.74 4.10 -21.53
C LEU A 13 10.03 2.59 -21.56
N LYS A 14 10.87 2.11 -20.65
CA LYS A 14 11.20 0.69 -20.53
C LYS A 14 9.96 -0.14 -20.21
N SER A 15 9.17 0.29 -19.22
CA SER A 15 7.97 -0.43 -18.81
C SER A 15 6.92 -0.48 -19.93
N LYS A 16 6.72 0.62 -20.68
CA LYS A 16 5.79 0.63 -21.81
C LYS A 16 6.21 -0.30 -22.95
N LEU A 17 7.50 -0.35 -23.27
CA LEU A 17 8.03 -1.27 -24.26
C LEU A 17 7.88 -2.75 -23.85
N LEU A 18 7.99 -3.05 -22.56
CA LEU A 18 7.95 -4.40 -22.02
C LEU A 18 6.60 -4.81 -21.44
N GLU A 19 5.61 -3.92 -21.36
CA GLU A 19 4.34 -4.11 -20.64
C GLU A 19 3.64 -5.41 -21.04
N ASN A 20 3.43 -5.63 -22.34
CA ASN A 20 2.78 -6.86 -22.82
C ASN A 20 3.57 -8.13 -22.46
N SER A 21 4.90 -8.07 -22.57
CA SER A 21 5.76 -9.20 -22.21
C SER A 21 5.77 -9.45 -20.70
N SER A 22 5.83 -8.37 -19.90
CA SER A 22 5.76 -8.45 -18.43
C SER A 22 4.43 -8.99 -17.95
N LEU A 23 3.32 -8.50 -18.50
CA LEU A 23 1.97 -8.98 -18.16
C LEU A 23 1.78 -10.45 -18.58
N LYS A 24 2.27 -10.86 -19.74
CA LYS A 24 2.21 -12.26 -20.17
C LYS A 24 2.97 -13.19 -19.22
N LYS A 25 4.18 -12.82 -18.83
CA LYS A 25 5.00 -13.59 -17.88
C LYS A 25 4.35 -13.62 -16.49
N LEU A 26 3.86 -12.47 -16.03
CA LEU A 26 3.18 -12.34 -14.75
C LEU A 26 1.91 -13.21 -14.70
N ASN A 27 1.12 -13.26 -15.77
CA ASN A 27 -0.03 -14.18 -15.89
C ASN A 27 0.35 -15.66 -15.78
N GLN A 28 1.58 -16.02 -16.13
CA GLN A 28 2.10 -17.39 -16.07
C GLN A 28 2.82 -17.71 -14.75
N SER A 29 3.02 -16.74 -13.88
CA SER A 29 3.74 -16.91 -12.60
C SER A 29 2.85 -17.35 -11.43
N GLY A 30 1.69 -17.94 -11.71
CA GLY A 30 0.76 -18.45 -10.71
C GLY A 30 -0.50 -17.61 -10.56
N LEU A 31 -1.32 -17.99 -9.56
CA LEU A 31 -2.60 -17.33 -9.31
C LEU A 31 -2.41 -15.85 -8.94
N GLU A 32 -1.47 -15.54 -8.07
CA GLU A 32 -1.18 -14.18 -7.61
C GLU A 32 -0.77 -13.28 -8.77
N GLY A 33 0.10 -13.78 -9.65
CA GLY A 33 0.53 -13.06 -10.84
C GLY A 33 -0.63 -12.76 -11.78
N TRP A 34 -1.52 -13.71 -11.98
CA TRP A 34 -2.73 -13.49 -12.76
C TRP A 34 -3.66 -12.46 -12.12
N LEU A 35 -3.93 -12.55 -10.80
CA LEU A 35 -4.78 -11.60 -10.07
C LEU A 35 -4.22 -10.17 -10.11
N ILE A 36 -2.91 -10.02 -9.93
CA ILE A 36 -2.23 -8.71 -10.01
C ILE A 36 -2.35 -8.14 -11.43
N SER A 37 -2.15 -8.97 -12.46
CA SER A 37 -2.29 -8.54 -13.86
C SER A 37 -3.71 -8.04 -14.16
N GLN A 38 -4.73 -8.74 -13.66
CA GLN A 38 -6.13 -8.32 -13.82
C GLN A 38 -6.38 -7.00 -13.11
N ALA A 39 -5.92 -6.84 -11.84
CA ALA A 39 -6.06 -5.60 -11.09
C ALA A 39 -5.34 -4.42 -11.78
N PHE A 40 -4.16 -4.68 -12.37
CA PHE A 40 -3.41 -3.69 -13.14
C PHE A 40 -4.19 -3.24 -14.38
N LEU A 41 -4.68 -4.16 -15.19
CA LEU A 41 -5.42 -3.86 -16.41
C LEU A 41 -6.74 -3.14 -16.11
N GLU A 42 -7.50 -3.59 -15.10
CA GLU A 42 -8.71 -2.92 -14.63
C GLU A 42 -8.45 -1.47 -14.20
N THR A 43 -7.29 -1.23 -13.58
CA THR A 43 -6.93 0.11 -13.13
C THR A 43 -6.44 0.98 -14.28
N ALA A 44 -5.62 0.44 -15.18
CA ALA A 44 -5.01 1.19 -16.28
C ALA A 44 -6.03 1.60 -17.35
N ASN A 45 -7.00 0.72 -17.66
CA ASN A 45 -7.92 0.93 -18.77
C ASN A 45 -9.19 1.67 -18.39
N CYS A 46 -9.46 1.92 -17.10
CA CYS A 46 -10.68 2.61 -16.59
C CYS A 46 -12.02 2.06 -17.12
N GLU A 47 -12.00 1.14 -18.07
CA GLU A 47 -13.18 0.61 -18.78
C GLU A 47 -13.93 -0.42 -17.96
N PHE A 48 -13.25 -1.08 -17.04
CA PHE A 48 -13.81 -2.17 -16.24
C PHE A 48 -14.51 -1.73 -14.97
N ASN A 49 -14.49 -0.41 -14.67
CA ASN A 49 -15.21 0.09 -13.51
C ASN A 49 -16.71 0.06 -13.78
N SER A 50 -17.42 -0.81 -13.05
CA SER A 50 -18.87 -0.79 -13.06
C SER A 50 -19.40 0.60 -12.68
N LYS A 51 -20.64 0.91 -13.02
CA LYS A 51 -21.29 2.16 -12.57
C LYS A 51 -21.22 2.29 -11.05
N LYS A 52 -21.33 1.17 -10.32
CA LYS A 52 -21.18 1.10 -8.85
C LYS A 52 -19.78 1.52 -8.41
N ASP A 53 -18.72 1.01 -9.06
CA ASP A 53 -17.34 1.36 -8.69
C ASP A 53 -17.02 2.83 -9.01
N LYS A 54 -17.52 3.37 -10.13
CA LYS A 54 -17.34 4.80 -10.46
C LYS A 54 -17.96 5.70 -9.40
N GLN A 55 -19.21 5.44 -9.02
CA GLN A 55 -19.90 6.17 -7.95
C GLN A 55 -19.21 6.02 -6.59
N LEU A 56 -18.67 4.83 -6.29
CA LEU A 56 -17.88 4.60 -5.10
C LEU A 56 -16.62 5.48 -5.09
N PHE A 57 -15.84 5.47 -6.17
CA PHE A 57 -14.61 6.26 -6.24
C PHE A 57 -14.86 7.77 -6.18
N GLU A 58 -15.95 8.24 -6.74
CA GLU A 58 -16.38 9.65 -6.59
C GLU A 58 -16.63 10.00 -5.12
N LYS A 59 -17.38 9.14 -4.38
CA LYS A 59 -17.65 9.33 -2.94
C LYS A 59 -16.36 9.27 -2.10
N LEU A 60 -15.44 8.33 -2.43
CA LEU A 60 -14.18 8.24 -1.72
C LEU A 60 -13.26 9.43 -2.00
N ASN A 61 -13.32 9.98 -3.22
CA ASN A 61 -12.55 11.16 -3.57
C ASN A 61 -13.13 12.44 -2.95
N GLN A 62 -14.44 12.51 -2.69
CA GLN A 62 -15.07 13.62 -1.98
C GLN A 62 -14.43 13.86 -0.61
N TYR A 63 -14.11 12.80 0.13
CA TYR A 63 -13.40 12.91 1.40
C TYR A 63 -12.06 13.65 1.29
N LYS A 64 -11.33 13.43 0.21
CA LYS A 64 -10.08 14.16 -0.04
C LYS A 64 -10.32 15.66 -0.23
N LEU A 65 -11.41 16.05 -0.89
CA LEU A 65 -11.80 17.46 -1.05
C LEU A 65 -12.18 18.10 0.28
N GLU A 66 -12.86 17.35 1.16
CA GLU A 66 -13.17 17.78 2.53
C GLU A 66 -11.89 18.05 3.33
N LEU A 67 -10.89 17.16 3.24
CA LEU A 67 -9.58 17.35 3.88
C LEU A 67 -8.84 18.59 3.34
N TYR A 68 -8.97 18.90 2.06
CA TYR A 68 -8.37 20.12 1.47
C TYR A 68 -8.98 21.42 2.01
N ALA A 69 -10.21 21.38 2.49
CA ALA A 69 -10.84 22.53 3.15
C ALA A 69 -10.54 22.60 4.66
N ASN A 70 -9.91 21.59 5.25
CA ASN A 70 -9.67 21.52 6.68
C ASN A 70 -8.35 22.21 7.07
N ASN A 71 -8.48 23.31 7.83
CA ASN A 71 -7.34 24.13 8.30
C ASN A 71 -6.89 23.83 9.73
N ASN A 72 -7.39 22.76 10.37
CA ASN A 72 -6.98 22.39 11.72
C ASN A 72 -5.49 22.01 11.75
N ASN A 73 -4.80 22.39 12.81
CA ASN A 73 -3.40 22.05 13.02
C ASN A 73 -3.27 20.67 13.63
N ILE A 74 -2.26 19.93 13.18
CA ILE A 74 -1.82 18.63 13.69
C ILE A 74 -0.39 18.78 14.20
N SER A 75 -0.15 18.44 15.47
CA SER A 75 1.20 18.34 16.05
C SER A 75 1.77 16.94 15.82
N PHE A 76 3.06 16.90 15.51
CA PHE A 76 3.81 15.65 15.34
C PHE A 76 4.75 15.36 16.53
N GLU A 77 4.54 16.03 17.68
CA GLU A 77 5.37 15.83 18.88
C GLU A 77 5.35 14.40 19.40
N GLU A 78 4.21 13.70 19.29
CA GLU A 78 4.07 12.30 19.73
C GLU A 78 5.02 11.34 19.02
N ILE A 79 5.48 11.69 17.82
CA ILE A 79 6.46 10.92 17.06
C ILE A 79 7.85 11.56 17.06
N GLY A 80 8.11 12.46 18.02
CA GLY A 80 9.43 13.09 18.21
C GLY A 80 9.75 14.20 17.21
N SER A 81 8.74 14.84 16.60
CA SER A 81 8.93 15.92 15.64
C SER A 81 8.25 17.20 16.13
N ALA A 82 8.98 18.32 16.19
CA ALA A 82 8.43 19.63 16.54
C ALA A 82 7.58 20.27 15.40
N ILE A 83 7.30 19.53 14.35
CA ILE A 83 6.54 20.04 13.20
C ILE A 83 5.05 20.12 13.56
N VAL A 84 4.42 21.22 13.16
CA VAL A 84 2.97 21.40 13.15
C VAL A 84 2.56 21.66 11.71
N MET A 85 1.56 20.93 11.23
CA MET A 85 1.04 21.07 9.85
C MET A 85 -0.48 21.15 9.87
N LYS A 86 -1.04 21.84 8.90
CA LYS A 86 -2.49 21.83 8.69
C LYS A 86 -2.94 20.52 8.02
N VAL A 87 -4.15 20.07 8.31
CA VAL A 87 -4.74 18.88 7.69
C VAL A 87 -4.72 18.98 6.16
N ASN A 88 -5.06 20.14 5.59
CA ASN A 88 -5.02 20.35 4.15
C ASN A 88 -3.59 20.21 3.56
N GLU A 89 -2.56 20.68 4.26
CA GLU A 89 -1.17 20.52 3.84
C GLU A 89 -0.73 19.05 3.86
N ILE A 90 -1.13 18.31 4.90
CA ILE A 90 -0.89 16.88 5.00
C ILE A 90 -1.59 16.16 3.85
N ALA A 91 -2.87 16.46 3.59
CA ALA A 91 -3.64 15.85 2.52
C ALA A 91 -3.04 16.10 1.12
N HIS A 92 -2.45 17.28 0.90
CA HIS A 92 -1.76 17.60 -0.36
C HIS A 92 -0.43 16.86 -0.52
N ARG A 93 0.33 16.67 0.56
CA ARG A 93 1.68 16.08 0.53
C ARG A 93 1.68 14.56 0.58
N ALA A 94 0.84 13.98 1.43
CA ALA A 94 0.87 12.56 1.79
C ALA A 94 -0.20 11.72 1.07
N SER A 95 -0.89 12.25 0.07
CA SER A 95 -1.93 11.50 -0.63
C SER A 95 -1.36 10.80 -1.87
N SER A 96 -1.42 9.48 -1.88
CA SER A 96 -1.25 8.70 -3.10
C SER A 96 -2.16 9.19 -4.21
N SER A 97 -1.71 9.13 -5.47
CA SER A 97 -2.55 9.51 -6.61
C SER A 97 -3.77 8.61 -6.71
N GLU A 98 -4.83 9.09 -7.40
CA GLU A 98 -6.09 8.36 -7.50
C GLU A 98 -5.93 6.98 -8.13
N ILE A 99 -5.04 6.86 -9.11
CA ILE A 99 -4.80 5.59 -9.79
C ILE A 99 -4.25 4.51 -8.83
N TRP A 100 -3.35 4.87 -7.91
CA TRP A 100 -2.82 3.93 -6.93
C TRP A 100 -3.88 3.46 -5.94
N LYS A 101 -4.76 4.35 -5.50
CA LYS A 101 -5.87 4.02 -4.60
C LYS A 101 -6.87 3.07 -5.28
N LYS A 102 -7.18 3.29 -6.55
CA LYS A 102 -8.00 2.36 -7.36
C LYS A 102 -7.30 1.01 -7.53
N PHE A 103 -5.99 1.02 -7.72
CA PHE A 103 -5.20 -0.22 -7.79
C PHE A 103 -5.24 -1.00 -6.48
N PHE A 104 -5.10 -0.33 -5.34
CA PHE A 104 -5.23 -0.96 -4.02
C PHE A 104 -6.62 -1.57 -3.82
N TYR A 105 -7.67 -0.86 -4.22
CA TYR A 105 -9.04 -1.38 -4.20
C TYR A 105 -9.18 -2.64 -5.06
N ASN A 106 -8.74 -2.60 -6.31
CA ASN A 106 -8.83 -3.72 -7.23
C ASN A 106 -8.03 -4.94 -6.75
N LEU A 107 -6.81 -4.75 -6.25
CA LEU A 107 -6.02 -5.81 -5.62
C LEU A 107 -6.74 -6.44 -4.43
N SER A 108 -7.22 -5.61 -3.51
CA SER A 108 -7.86 -6.06 -2.28
C SER A 108 -9.20 -6.75 -2.53
N LYS A 109 -9.92 -6.36 -3.61
CA LYS A 109 -11.17 -6.99 -4.02
C LYS A 109 -10.96 -8.41 -4.58
N LYS A 110 -9.77 -8.69 -5.13
CA LYS A 110 -9.46 -10.02 -5.66
C LYS A 110 -9.39 -11.07 -4.54
N ASN A 111 -9.87 -12.21 -4.83
CA ASN A 111 -10.23 -13.41 -4.10
C ASN A 111 -9.76 -13.63 -2.65
N ASN A 112 -8.48 -13.86 -2.41
CA ASN A 112 -8.06 -14.42 -1.12
C ASN A 112 -7.73 -13.37 -0.05
N VAL A 113 -7.75 -12.07 -0.38
CA VAL A 113 -7.44 -11.02 0.58
C VAL A 113 -8.57 -10.90 1.61
N LYS A 114 -8.26 -11.22 2.88
CA LYS A 114 -9.15 -11.13 4.04
C LYS A 114 -8.59 -10.16 5.07
N ASN A 115 -7.33 -10.31 5.42
CA ASN A 115 -6.65 -9.48 6.42
C ASN A 115 -5.64 -8.57 5.73
N ILE A 116 -5.82 -7.27 5.93
CA ILE A 116 -4.92 -6.25 5.38
C ILE A 116 -4.24 -5.53 6.53
N LEU A 117 -2.92 -5.36 6.43
CA LEU A 117 -2.12 -4.51 7.31
C LEU A 117 -1.64 -3.28 6.53
N GLU A 118 -1.85 -2.10 7.09
CA GLU A 118 -1.23 -0.86 6.63
C GLU A 118 -0.31 -0.29 7.71
N VAL A 119 0.90 0.07 7.35
CA VAL A 119 1.84 0.81 8.22
C VAL A 119 1.90 2.24 7.70
N GLY A 120 1.20 3.15 8.39
CA GLY A 120 1.04 4.55 7.98
C GLY A 120 -0.40 4.89 7.58
N THR A 121 -1.29 5.02 8.57
CA THR A 121 -2.70 5.40 8.36
C THR A 121 -2.85 6.80 7.82
N ASN A 122 -2.07 7.74 8.39
CA ASN A 122 -2.18 9.16 8.11
C ASN A 122 -3.66 9.64 8.23
N LEU A 123 -4.18 10.34 7.24
CA LEU A 123 -5.58 10.80 7.17
C LEU A 123 -6.58 9.71 6.72
N GLY A 124 -6.17 8.44 6.59
CA GLY A 124 -7.03 7.33 6.17
C GLY A 124 -7.43 7.34 4.68
N ILE A 125 -6.72 8.10 3.84
CA ILE A 125 -7.06 8.24 2.42
C ILE A 125 -6.88 6.93 1.64
N SER A 126 -5.82 6.15 1.90
CA SER A 126 -5.61 4.80 1.36
C SER A 126 -6.52 3.77 2.03
N GLY A 127 -6.59 3.82 3.36
CA GLY A 127 -7.34 2.86 4.18
C GLY A 127 -8.82 2.74 3.81
N GLN A 128 -9.48 3.85 3.43
CA GLN A 128 -10.88 3.79 2.99
C GLN A 128 -11.08 2.92 1.74
N TYR A 129 -10.10 2.83 0.82
CA TYR A 129 -10.16 1.97 -0.37
C TYR A 129 -9.99 0.51 0.01
N PHE A 130 -9.09 0.20 0.95
CA PHE A 130 -8.94 -1.15 1.50
C PHE A 130 -10.21 -1.63 2.19
N ILE A 131 -10.80 -0.80 3.06
CA ILE A 131 -12.04 -1.10 3.78
C ILE A 131 -13.19 -1.39 2.79
N LYS A 132 -13.37 -0.53 1.78
CA LYS A 132 -14.44 -0.71 0.79
C LYS A 132 -14.23 -1.91 -0.13
N ALA A 133 -13.00 -2.29 -0.40
CA ALA A 133 -12.70 -3.50 -1.15
C ALA A 133 -13.07 -4.79 -0.40
N LEU A 134 -13.08 -4.74 0.94
CA LEU A 134 -13.45 -5.86 1.81
C LEU A 134 -14.94 -5.90 2.17
N GLU A 135 -15.75 -4.90 1.77
CA GLU A 135 -17.14 -4.73 2.23
C GLU A 135 -18.03 -5.95 1.98
N ASP A 136 -17.94 -6.54 0.79
CA ASP A 136 -18.75 -7.70 0.39
C ASP A 136 -18.19 -9.05 0.90
N LYS A 137 -17.04 -9.05 1.60
CA LYS A 137 -16.37 -10.25 2.10
C LYS A 137 -16.69 -10.52 3.57
N LYS A 138 -16.79 -11.80 3.93
CA LYS A 138 -17.01 -12.22 5.33
C LYS A 138 -15.69 -12.48 6.04
N LYS A 139 -15.67 -12.22 7.37
CA LYS A 139 -14.50 -12.49 8.23
C LYS A 139 -13.24 -11.80 7.73
N THR A 140 -13.35 -10.50 7.45
CA THR A 140 -12.25 -9.67 6.96
C THR A 140 -11.88 -8.62 7.99
N LYS A 141 -10.60 -8.25 8.04
CA LYS A 141 -10.10 -7.19 8.93
C LYS A 141 -9.09 -6.31 8.20
N PHE A 142 -9.27 -5.00 8.32
CA PHE A 142 -8.26 -4.01 7.97
C PHE A 142 -7.63 -3.48 9.25
N ILE A 143 -6.32 -3.65 9.41
CA ILE A 143 -5.57 -3.14 10.57
C ILE A 143 -4.57 -2.11 10.06
N THR A 144 -4.52 -0.96 10.71
CA THR A 144 -3.61 0.11 10.32
C THR A 144 -2.93 0.74 11.53
N LEU A 145 -1.69 1.19 11.36
CA LEU A 145 -0.86 1.75 12.42
C LEU A 145 -0.58 3.23 12.16
N GLU A 146 -0.71 4.06 13.20
CA GLU A 146 -0.44 5.50 13.12
C GLU A 146 0.15 6.02 14.44
N GLY A 147 1.19 6.85 14.34
CA GLY A 147 1.86 7.43 15.51
C GLY A 147 1.11 8.59 16.12
N VAL A 148 0.44 9.41 15.30
CA VAL A 148 -0.16 10.68 15.70
C VAL A 148 -1.65 10.48 16.02
N LYS A 149 -2.02 10.79 17.27
CA LYS A 149 -3.39 10.58 17.80
C LYS A 149 -4.46 11.35 17.03
N GLU A 150 -4.20 12.59 16.66
CA GLU A 150 -5.13 13.41 15.89
C GLU A 150 -5.38 12.83 14.50
N LEU A 151 -4.36 12.26 13.84
CA LEU A 151 -4.52 11.56 12.57
C LEU A 151 -5.35 10.29 12.74
N CYS A 152 -5.10 9.51 13.81
CA CYS A 152 -5.94 8.35 14.15
C CYS A 152 -7.41 8.74 14.32
N LYS A 153 -7.69 9.88 15.00
CA LYS A 153 -9.06 10.38 15.19
C LYS A 153 -9.74 10.68 13.86
N ILE A 154 -9.08 11.47 13.01
CA ILE A 154 -9.61 11.85 11.68
C ILE A 154 -9.87 10.59 10.84
N ALA A 155 -8.93 9.66 10.80
CA ALA A 155 -9.08 8.40 10.06
C ALA A 155 -10.22 7.55 10.64
N SER A 156 -10.35 7.46 11.98
CA SER A 156 -11.42 6.71 12.64
C SER A 156 -12.80 7.28 12.33
N GLU A 157 -12.97 8.60 12.39
CA GLU A 157 -14.21 9.27 12.00
C GLU A 157 -14.59 8.93 10.55
N ARG A 158 -13.61 8.94 9.64
CA ARG A 158 -13.82 8.54 8.25
C ARG A 158 -14.21 7.08 8.12
N PHE A 159 -13.50 6.17 8.77
CA PHE A 159 -13.75 4.73 8.65
C PHE A 159 -15.11 4.35 9.24
N ASN A 160 -15.51 4.94 10.37
CA ASN A 160 -16.84 4.76 10.95
C ASN A 160 -17.96 5.28 10.05
N SER A 161 -17.72 6.31 9.24
CA SER A 161 -18.71 6.83 8.29
C SER A 161 -18.96 5.92 7.09
N ILE A 162 -18.06 4.95 6.82
CA ILE A 162 -18.10 4.09 5.63
C ILE A 162 -18.15 2.59 5.94
N SER A 163 -17.96 2.19 7.22
CA SER A 163 -17.88 0.78 7.64
C SER A 163 -18.28 0.62 9.09
N THR A 164 -18.30 -0.62 9.59
CA THR A 164 -18.52 -0.93 11.01
C THR A 164 -17.17 -1.11 11.72
N GLU A 165 -17.12 -0.80 13.02
CA GLU A 165 -15.91 -0.90 13.85
C GLU A 165 -15.28 -2.30 13.88
N GLU A 166 -16.07 -3.33 13.67
CA GLU A 166 -15.59 -4.71 13.64
C GLU A 166 -14.64 -4.99 12.45
N ARG A 167 -14.78 -4.21 11.36
CA ARG A 167 -14.05 -4.44 10.11
C ARG A 167 -12.71 -3.75 10.03
N PHE A 168 -12.42 -2.82 10.94
CA PHE A 168 -11.13 -2.16 10.97
C PHE A 168 -10.60 -2.02 12.39
N GLU A 169 -9.32 -1.76 12.51
CA GLU A 169 -8.62 -1.46 13.77
C GLU A 169 -7.52 -0.46 13.47
N ILE A 170 -7.54 0.70 14.15
CA ILE A 170 -6.44 1.66 14.12
C ILE A 170 -5.64 1.49 15.41
N ILE A 171 -4.36 1.18 15.31
CA ILE A 171 -3.45 1.01 16.45
C ILE A 171 -2.58 2.26 16.54
N GLN A 172 -2.84 3.10 17.54
CA GLN A 172 -2.09 4.33 17.78
C GLN A 172 -0.79 4.04 18.52
N GLY A 173 0.29 4.65 18.07
CA GLY A 173 1.62 4.64 18.68
C GLY A 173 2.74 4.42 17.67
N LEU A 174 3.99 4.54 18.14
CA LEU A 174 5.16 4.36 17.29
C LEU A 174 5.21 2.95 16.69
N TYR A 175 5.54 2.84 15.41
CA TYR A 175 5.59 1.54 14.71
C TYR A 175 6.55 0.55 15.39
N ASP A 176 7.65 1.05 15.93
CA ASP A 176 8.64 0.25 16.67
C ASP A 176 8.08 -0.41 17.95
N GLU A 177 6.97 0.11 18.48
CA GLU A 177 6.30 -0.40 19.67
C GLU A 177 5.03 -1.18 19.33
N THR A 178 4.26 -0.69 18.36
CA THR A 178 2.95 -1.25 18.00
C THR A 178 3.06 -2.49 17.12
N LEU A 179 3.98 -2.49 16.15
CA LEU A 179 4.16 -3.62 15.25
C LEU A 179 4.60 -4.91 15.99
N PRO A 180 5.60 -4.89 16.92
CA PRO A 180 5.94 -6.07 17.71
C PRO A 180 4.81 -6.60 18.59
N LYS A 181 3.88 -5.74 19.04
CA LYS A 181 2.69 -6.16 19.79
C LYS A 181 1.64 -6.78 18.88
N LEU A 182 1.46 -6.21 17.68
CA LEU A 182 0.50 -6.71 16.69
C LEU A 182 0.86 -8.12 16.21
N ILE A 183 2.11 -8.37 15.86
CA ILE A 183 2.54 -9.68 15.34
C ILE A 183 2.33 -10.81 16.35
N LYS A 184 2.37 -10.53 17.66
CA LYS A 184 2.08 -11.50 18.72
C LYS A 184 0.61 -11.97 18.76
N LYS A 185 -0.30 -11.23 18.07
CA LYS A 185 -1.71 -11.65 17.95
C LYS A 185 -1.89 -12.83 16.97
N ASN A 186 -0.83 -13.30 16.31
CA ASN A 186 -0.83 -14.41 15.34
C ASN A 186 -1.89 -14.24 14.22
N ILE A 187 -2.09 -13.01 13.77
CA ILE A 187 -2.96 -12.71 12.62
C ILE A 187 -2.13 -12.96 11.36
N SER A 188 -2.67 -13.76 10.44
CA SER A 188 -2.07 -13.93 9.11
C SER A 188 -2.59 -12.86 8.16
N PHE A 189 -1.71 -12.16 7.47
CA PHE A 189 -2.02 -11.07 6.53
C PHE A 189 -1.89 -11.54 5.08
N ASP A 190 -2.88 -11.18 4.26
CA ASP A 190 -2.92 -11.53 2.84
C ASP A 190 -2.45 -10.36 1.95
N LEU A 191 -2.53 -9.15 2.48
CA LEU A 191 -1.98 -7.94 1.86
C LEU A 191 -1.39 -7.03 2.93
N VAL A 192 -0.19 -6.55 2.68
CA VAL A 192 0.48 -5.58 3.54
C VAL A 192 0.90 -4.36 2.72
N PHE A 193 0.61 -3.17 3.23
CA PHE A 193 1.05 -1.90 2.66
C PHE A 193 1.96 -1.17 3.65
N ILE A 194 3.21 -0.98 3.30
CA ILE A 194 4.21 -0.28 4.12
C ILE A 194 4.42 1.11 3.51
N ASP A 195 3.79 2.11 4.13
CA ASP A 195 3.80 3.53 3.76
C ASP A 195 4.19 4.42 4.96
N GLY A 196 5.20 4.02 5.68
CA GLY A 196 5.67 4.77 6.84
C GLY A 196 7.19 4.74 6.99
N ASN A 197 7.75 5.83 7.54
CA ASN A 197 9.15 5.93 7.94
C ASN A 197 10.16 5.58 6.83
N HIS A 198 10.00 6.11 5.63
CA HIS A 198 10.76 5.84 4.39
C HIS A 198 12.29 5.90 4.53
N ARG A 199 12.85 5.02 5.40
CA ARG A 199 14.28 4.86 5.68
C ARG A 199 14.69 3.42 5.45
N TYR A 200 15.93 3.21 5.03
CA TYR A 200 16.50 1.90 4.74
C TYR A 200 16.29 0.91 5.88
N GLU A 201 16.77 1.29 7.08
CA GLU A 201 16.77 0.41 8.26
C GLU A 201 15.33 0.09 8.72
N SER A 202 14.46 1.10 8.73
CA SER A 202 13.07 0.94 9.17
C SER A 202 12.28 0.05 8.22
N THR A 203 12.43 0.24 6.91
CA THR A 203 11.71 -0.55 5.90
C THR A 203 12.10 -2.02 5.98
N LEU A 204 13.40 -2.33 6.10
CA LEU A 204 13.87 -3.71 6.29
C LEU A 204 13.38 -4.29 7.62
N LYS A 205 13.49 -3.54 8.73
CA LYS A 205 13.05 -3.96 10.06
C LYS A 205 11.57 -4.32 10.07
N TYR A 206 10.72 -3.46 9.51
CA TYR A 206 9.27 -3.71 9.50
C TYR A 206 8.91 -4.92 8.65
N PHE A 207 9.55 -5.09 7.50
CA PHE A 207 9.35 -6.27 6.68
C PHE A 207 9.77 -7.56 7.40
N GLU A 208 10.95 -7.58 8.02
CA GLU A 208 11.41 -8.75 8.82
C GLU A 208 10.47 -9.08 9.97
N LEU A 209 9.96 -8.06 10.69
CA LEU A 209 9.03 -8.27 11.81
C LEU A 209 7.74 -8.95 11.37
N ILE A 210 7.19 -8.59 10.20
CA ILE A 210 5.89 -9.11 9.74
C ILE A 210 5.97 -10.44 8.99
N LYS A 211 7.16 -10.86 8.55
CA LYS A 211 7.36 -12.04 7.69
C LYS A 211 6.61 -13.28 8.16
N ASN A 212 6.72 -13.60 9.44
CA ASN A 212 6.07 -14.80 10.01
C ASN A 212 4.54 -14.68 10.10
N ASN A 213 4.00 -13.49 9.85
CA ASN A 213 2.56 -13.22 9.84
C ASN A 213 2.02 -13.04 8.41
N LEU A 214 2.82 -13.26 7.38
CA LEU A 214 2.35 -13.25 6.00
C LEU A 214 1.73 -14.61 5.66
N SER A 215 0.61 -14.62 4.94
CA SER A 215 0.07 -15.84 4.34
C SER A 215 0.91 -16.23 3.10
N ASP A 216 0.85 -17.49 2.69
CA ASP A 216 1.41 -17.88 1.40
C ASP A 216 0.62 -17.18 0.28
N GLY A 217 1.33 -16.64 -0.69
CA GLY A 217 0.77 -15.78 -1.73
C GLY A 217 0.48 -14.34 -1.26
N CYS A 218 0.95 -13.93 -0.07
CA CYS A 218 0.74 -12.57 0.44
C CYS A 218 1.34 -11.52 -0.47
N LEU A 219 0.58 -10.44 -0.70
CA LEU A 219 1.03 -9.26 -1.43
C LEU A 219 1.61 -8.24 -0.46
N VAL A 220 2.89 -7.92 -0.59
CA VAL A 220 3.52 -6.86 0.21
C VAL A 220 3.89 -5.69 -0.69
N ILE A 221 3.32 -4.52 -0.41
CA ILE A 221 3.50 -3.28 -1.17
C ILE A 221 4.35 -2.32 -0.34
N PHE A 222 5.38 -1.76 -0.94
CA PHE A 222 6.26 -0.74 -0.35
C PHE A 222 6.08 0.57 -1.09
N ASP A 223 5.74 1.66 -0.38
CA ASP A 223 5.65 2.98 -1.00
C ASP A 223 7.03 3.62 -1.13
N ASP A 224 7.12 4.54 -2.08
CA ASP A 224 8.25 5.44 -2.30
C ASP A 224 9.63 4.72 -2.42
N ILE A 225 9.69 3.55 -3.07
CA ILE A 225 10.92 2.75 -3.25
C ILE A 225 12.06 3.50 -3.95
N ASN A 226 11.77 4.61 -4.63
CA ASN A 226 12.76 5.48 -5.29
C ASN A 226 12.83 6.89 -4.67
N TRP A 227 12.23 7.12 -3.49
CA TRP A 227 12.27 8.40 -2.79
C TRP A 227 13.69 8.85 -2.44
N SER A 228 14.51 7.92 -1.99
CA SER A 228 15.91 8.14 -1.60
C SER A 228 16.81 6.99 -2.03
N ARG A 229 18.13 7.20 -1.96
CA ARG A 229 19.10 6.11 -2.17
C ARG A 229 18.91 4.98 -1.15
N GLY A 230 18.56 5.33 0.09
CA GLY A 230 18.27 4.36 1.15
C GLY A 230 17.08 3.49 0.78
N MET A 231 15.96 4.09 0.36
CA MET A 231 14.77 3.35 -0.07
C MET A 231 15.02 2.46 -1.30
N SER A 232 15.76 2.98 -2.30
CA SER A 232 16.12 2.16 -3.47
C SER A 232 16.98 0.96 -3.10
N ARG A 233 17.89 1.12 -2.12
CA ARG A 233 18.71 0.02 -1.60
C ARG A 233 17.86 -0.97 -0.79
N ALA A 234 16.97 -0.48 0.09
CA ALA A 234 16.07 -1.32 0.87
C ALA A 234 15.21 -2.21 -0.07
N TRP A 235 14.64 -1.63 -1.11
CA TRP A 235 13.89 -2.37 -2.12
C TRP A 235 14.73 -3.46 -2.80
N GLN A 236 15.96 -3.14 -3.24
CA GLN A 236 16.86 -4.11 -3.86
C GLN A 236 17.23 -5.25 -2.91
N ASP A 237 17.45 -4.95 -1.62
CA ASP A 237 17.81 -5.95 -0.63
C ASP A 237 16.61 -6.82 -0.22
N ILE A 238 15.38 -6.25 -0.18
CA ILE A 238 14.15 -7.02 -0.01
C ILE A 238 13.97 -8.02 -1.16
N CYS A 239 14.10 -7.58 -2.41
CA CYS A 239 13.93 -8.46 -3.58
C CYS A 239 14.87 -9.67 -3.61
N LYS A 240 15.97 -9.65 -2.87
CA LYS A 240 16.95 -10.75 -2.78
C LYS A 240 16.67 -11.73 -1.64
N GLN A 241 15.68 -11.46 -0.80
CA GLN A 241 15.41 -12.31 0.35
C GLN A 241 14.72 -13.62 -0.05
N GLN A 242 14.84 -14.61 0.81
CA GLN A 242 14.05 -15.84 0.73
C GLN A 242 12.57 -15.54 1.00
N GLY A 243 11.69 -16.37 0.48
CA GLY A 243 10.25 -16.17 0.56
C GLY A 243 9.68 -15.31 -0.57
N ILE A 244 10.50 -14.66 -1.39
CA ILE A 244 10.01 -13.85 -2.51
C ILE A 244 9.78 -14.74 -3.73
N VAL A 245 8.51 -14.85 -4.15
CA VAL A 245 8.13 -15.61 -5.35
C VAL A 245 8.50 -14.81 -6.61
N PHE A 246 8.10 -13.54 -6.64
CA PHE A 246 8.50 -12.56 -7.65
C PHE A 246 8.33 -11.14 -7.12
N SER A 247 8.88 -10.17 -7.84
CA SER A 247 8.71 -8.75 -7.53
C SER A 247 8.26 -7.93 -8.74
N ILE A 248 7.57 -6.83 -8.47
CA ILE A 248 7.12 -5.87 -9.49
C ILE A 248 7.57 -4.47 -9.06
N ASN A 249 8.31 -3.81 -9.94
CA ASN A 249 8.74 -2.42 -9.78
C ASN A 249 7.82 -1.50 -10.60
N PHE A 250 7.04 -0.66 -9.93
CA PHE A 250 6.19 0.38 -10.54
C PHE A 250 6.83 1.76 -10.50
N PHE A 251 8.09 1.87 -10.19
CA PHE A 251 8.86 3.07 -9.92
C PHE A 251 8.52 3.76 -8.59
N LYS A 252 7.27 4.18 -8.36
CA LYS A 252 6.84 4.73 -7.07
C LYS A 252 6.70 3.62 -6.04
N LEU A 253 5.98 2.58 -6.38
CA LEU A 253 5.73 1.42 -5.52
C LEU A 253 6.60 0.24 -5.94
N GLY A 254 6.99 -0.56 -4.96
CA GLY A 254 7.45 -1.92 -5.14
C GLY A 254 6.42 -2.90 -4.59
N MET A 255 6.21 -4.02 -5.27
CA MET A 255 5.35 -5.10 -4.80
C MET A 255 6.10 -6.41 -4.87
N ILE A 256 5.98 -7.24 -3.84
CA ILE A 256 6.42 -8.63 -3.84
C ILE A 256 5.24 -9.54 -3.58
N VAL A 257 5.34 -10.77 -4.07
CA VAL A 257 4.54 -11.91 -3.61
C VAL A 257 5.41 -12.75 -2.70
N PHE A 258 4.90 -13.07 -1.52
CA PHE A 258 5.63 -13.82 -0.50
C PHE A 258 5.03 -15.22 -0.32
N ASP A 259 5.90 -16.23 -0.13
CA ASP A 259 5.53 -17.61 0.15
C ASP A 259 6.61 -18.26 1.04
N HIS A 260 6.20 -18.86 2.16
CA HIS A 260 7.11 -19.47 3.12
C HIS A 260 7.90 -20.65 2.54
N GLU A 261 7.36 -21.37 1.57
CA GLU A 261 8.02 -22.51 0.94
C GLU A 261 9.13 -22.10 -0.06
N LYS A 262 9.18 -20.83 -0.44
CA LYS A 262 10.19 -20.31 -1.38
C LYS A 262 11.55 -20.17 -0.71
N SER A 263 12.33 -21.23 -0.74
CA SER A 263 13.64 -21.31 -0.05
C SER A 263 14.80 -20.58 -0.74
N LYS A 264 14.66 -20.22 -2.02
CA LYS A 264 15.72 -19.54 -2.79
C LYS A 264 15.25 -18.17 -3.28
N PRO A 265 16.13 -17.17 -3.35
CA PRO A 265 15.82 -15.90 -3.99
C PRO A 265 15.30 -16.10 -5.41
N THR A 266 14.36 -15.27 -5.80
CA THR A 266 13.82 -15.29 -7.16
C THR A 266 14.65 -14.47 -8.13
N ASN A 267 14.62 -14.85 -9.41
CA ASN A 267 15.09 -14.03 -10.54
C ASN A 267 13.94 -13.38 -11.31
N ASP A 268 12.70 -13.60 -10.86
CA ASP A 268 11.49 -13.10 -11.52
C ASP A 268 11.18 -11.68 -11.03
N HIS A 269 11.68 -10.70 -11.78
CA HIS A 269 11.50 -9.27 -11.52
C HIS A 269 10.79 -8.63 -12.72
N TYR A 270 9.62 -8.05 -12.47
CA TYR A 270 8.81 -7.41 -13.49
C TYR A 270 8.86 -5.88 -13.34
N GLU A 271 8.74 -5.17 -14.46
CA GLU A 271 8.61 -3.73 -14.48
C GLU A 271 7.29 -3.35 -15.15
N LEU A 272 6.46 -2.63 -14.43
CA LEU A 272 5.19 -2.07 -14.90
C LEU A 272 5.13 -0.58 -14.58
N PHE A 273 4.21 0.14 -15.20
CA PHE A 273 4.01 1.56 -14.94
C PHE A 273 2.53 1.91 -15.02
N LEU A 274 1.98 2.36 -13.89
CA LEU A 274 0.67 2.99 -13.85
C LEU A 274 0.85 4.51 -14.00
N SER A 275 0.38 5.06 -15.11
CA SER A 275 0.34 6.50 -15.32
C SER A 275 -0.90 7.09 -14.66
N SER A 276 -0.70 8.13 -13.86
CA SER A 276 -1.80 9.00 -13.40
C SER A 276 -2.12 10.04 -14.44
#